data_ea15870f7f12b1b6bfc32d0e28a8dd5c
#
_entry.id   ea15870f7f12b1b6bfc32d0e28a8dd5c
#
_cell.length_a   1.000
_cell.length_b   1.000
_cell.length_c   1.000
_cell.angle_alpha   90.00
_cell.angle_beta   90.00
_cell.angle_gamma   90.00
#
_symmetry.space_group_name_H-M   'P 1'
#
loop_
_entity.id
_entity.type
_entity.pdbx_description
1 polymer ?
#
loop_
_entity_poly.entity_id
_entity_poly.type
_entity_poly.pdbx_seq_one_letter_code
_entity_poly.pdbx_strand_id
1 'polypeptide(L)'
;MKLAVEAVDAHVEGQHGRVIHGGEGFLDVPGTTMFEKMTWFEQHLDWFRRLMLREPRGYPRSCANVLLPPTQPGSDAGFVILEQHRRDDHRVRPRHRRVQVGLLEEGTLPMTEPVTELTLEPPAGQVGVRAECAGGRVRLVEIDNVPSFATALDVPLEVPGHGTVPASVAWGGMAFAVVDARDLGVELVPERAREVQQAAIAVCAAARARLAFEHPGNEGLHEIEGTVVIAPPHDPANHARQTACLPSGQMDTSPSGTGTSAAMAVRFARGELAVGEEFRTEGFLGGVFRCRIVSEGDGWIVPRIGGRAWITGYARYVLQDDDPFPEGFVMGDIWPAATVGTAAASLAAQRRG
;
A
#
# COMPACT_ATOMS: atom_id res chain seq x y z
N MET A 1 -29.79 -3.06 14.58
CA MET A 1 -28.36 -2.92 14.19
C MET A 1 -28.20 -3.63 12.85
N LYS A 2 -27.79 -2.91 11.82
CA LYS A 2 -27.73 -3.43 10.44
C LYS A 2 -26.47 -4.27 10.17
N LEU A 3 -25.36 -3.89 10.80
CA LEU A 3 -24.06 -4.55 10.61
C LEU A 3 -23.19 -4.35 11.85
N ALA A 4 -22.40 -5.36 12.21
CA ALA A 4 -21.29 -5.26 13.14
C ALA A 4 -20.12 -6.06 12.60
N VAL A 5 -18.93 -5.45 12.59
CA VAL A 5 -17.69 -6.10 12.13
C VAL A 5 -16.59 -5.92 13.16
N GLU A 6 -15.80 -6.95 13.36
CA GLU A 6 -14.64 -6.93 14.23
C GLU A 6 -13.37 -6.64 13.45
N ALA A 7 -12.54 -5.79 14.01
CA ALA A 7 -11.33 -5.35 13.35
C ALA A 7 -10.19 -5.09 14.35
N VAL A 8 -8.97 -5.27 13.85
CA VAL A 8 -7.73 -4.85 14.49
C VAL A 8 -7.16 -3.68 13.71
N ASP A 9 -6.94 -2.59 14.40
CA ASP A 9 -6.20 -1.47 13.86
C ASP A 9 -4.72 -1.59 14.25
N ALA A 10 -3.84 -1.39 13.28
CA ALA A 10 -2.40 -1.50 13.45
C ALA A 10 -1.68 -0.46 12.59
N HIS A 11 -0.40 -0.23 12.86
CA HIS A 11 0.46 0.47 11.91
C HIS A 11 1.73 -0.33 11.62
N VAL A 12 2.26 -0.16 10.41
CA VAL A 12 3.56 -0.69 10.00
C VAL A 12 4.48 0.48 9.74
N GLU A 13 5.47 0.65 10.61
CA GLU A 13 6.44 1.76 10.54
C GLU A 13 5.77 3.13 10.26
N GLY A 14 4.66 3.41 10.96
CA GLY A 14 3.91 4.66 10.86
C GLY A 14 2.74 4.67 9.89
N GLN A 15 2.60 3.71 8.99
CA GLN A 15 1.46 3.63 8.08
C GLN A 15 0.33 2.81 8.69
N HIS A 16 -0.80 3.46 8.97
CA HIS A 16 -2.00 2.81 9.51
C HIS A 16 -2.61 1.79 8.54
N GLY A 17 -3.22 0.75 9.11
CA GLY A 17 -4.06 -0.22 8.42
C GLY A 17 -5.00 -0.93 9.38
N ARG A 18 -6.16 -1.28 8.87
CA ARG A 18 -7.19 -2.04 9.56
C ARG A 18 -7.26 -3.45 9.00
N VAL A 19 -7.40 -4.44 9.88
CA VAL A 19 -7.68 -5.82 9.51
C VAL A 19 -9.08 -6.15 9.98
N ILE A 20 -9.99 -6.43 9.06
CA ILE A 20 -11.36 -6.82 9.32
C ILE A 20 -11.41 -8.34 9.24
N HIS A 21 -11.76 -9.01 10.34
CA HIS A 21 -11.61 -10.47 10.46
C HIS A 21 -12.89 -11.20 10.87
N GLY A 22 -13.97 -10.51 11.22
CA GLY A 22 -15.20 -11.18 11.63
C GLY A 22 -16.30 -10.24 12.14
N GLY A 23 -17.29 -10.83 12.80
CA GLY A 23 -18.43 -10.16 13.41
C GLY A 23 -19.78 -10.59 12.85
N GLU A 24 -20.87 -10.20 13.54
CA GLU A 24 -22.23 -10.41 13.05
C GLU A 24 -22.46 -9.67 11.74
N GLY A 25 -23.01 -10.36 10.73
CA GLY A 25 -23.22 -9.79 9.41
C GLY A 25 -21.94 -9.64 8.60
N PHE A 26 -20.88 -10.39 8.94
CA PHE A 26 -19.68 -10.47 8.11
C PHE A 26 -20.05 -10.96 6.70
N LEU A 27 -19.40 -10.38 5.71
CA LEU A 27 -19.83 -10.52 4.33
C LEU A 27 -19.41 -11.86 3.75
N ASP A 28 -20.39 -12.59 3.21
CA ASP A 28 -20.11 -13.76 2.37
C ASP A 28 -19.73 -13.29 0.97
N VAL A 29 -18.47 -13.50 0.60
CA VAL A 29 -17.91 -13.07 -0.67
C VAL A 29 -17.72 -14.27 -1.58
N PRO A 30 -18.58 -14.43 -2.61
CA PRO A 30 -18.47 -15.53 -3.55
C PRO A 30 -17.25 -15.39 -4.46
N GLY A 31 -16.76 -16.52 -4.96
CA GLY A 31 -15.64 -16.61 -5.89
C GLY A 31 -14.81 -17.86 -5.63
N THR A 32 -14.28 -18.46 -6.69
CA THR A 32 -13.43 -19.65 -6.67
C THR A 32 -11.94 -19.28 -6.59
N THR A 33 -11.61 -18.04 -6.87
CA THR A 33 -10.27 -17.45 -6.71
C THR A 33 -10.37 -16.17 -5.90
N MET A 34 -9.28 -15.78 -5.25
CA MET A 34 -9.24 -14.52 -4.50
C MET A 34 -9.40 -13.29 -5.42
N PHE A 35 -9.00 -13.40 -6.68
CA PHE A 35 -9.24 -12.36 -7.69
C PHE A 35 -10.74 -12.21 -8.00
N GLU A 36 -11.48 -13.33 -8.16
CA GLU A 36 -12.93 -13.28 -8.34
C GLU A 36 -13.65 -12.71 -7.12
N LYS A 37 -13.22 -13.09 -5.90
CA LYS A 37 -13.74 -12.52 -4.65
C LYS A 37 -13.51 -11.00 -4.59
N MET A 38 -12.33 -10.51 -4.95
CA MET A 38 -12.02 -9.08 -5.02
C MET A 38 -12.93 -8.37 -6.03
N THR A 39 -13.06 -8.92 -7.24
CA THR A 39 -13.88 -8.34 -8.31
C THR A 39 -15.36 -8.26 -7.89
N TRP A 40 -15.86 -9.33 -7.28
CA TRP A 40 -17.23 -9.35 -6.76
C TRP A 40 -17.43 -8.32 -5.65
N PHE A 41 -16.47 -8.22 -4.73
CA PHE A 41 -16.47 -7.24 -3.63
C PHE A 41 -16.55 -5.79 -4.17
N GLU A 42 -15.72 -5.47 -5.14
CA GLU A 42 -15.70 -4.14 -5.76
C GLU A 42 -17.02 -3.80 -6.47
N GLN A 43 -17.66 -4.79 -7.08
CA GLN A 43 -18.93 -4.59 -7.79
C GLN A 43 -20.14 -4.46 -6.86
N HIS A 44 -20.16 -5.19 -5.73
CA HIS A 44 -21.35 -5.33 -4.90
C HIS A 44 -21.22 -4.71 -3.51
N LEU A 45 -19.99 -4.54 -3.00
CA LEU A 45 -19.72 -4.11 -1.63
C LEU A 45 -18.91 -2.80 -1.55
N ASP A 46 -18.90 -1.98 -2.59
CA ASP A 46 -18.21 -0.69 -2.55
C ASP A 46 -18.75 0.23 -1.44
N TRP A 47 -20.04 0.11 -1.10
CA TRP A 47 -20.61 0.79 0.06
C TRP A 47 -19.91 0.43 1.37
N PHE A 48 -19.51 -0.84 1.55
CA PHE A 48 -18.78 -1.29 2.74
C PHE A 48 -17.36 -0.71 2.80
N ARG A 49 -16.67 -0.63 1.67
CA ARG A 49 -15.38 0.07 1.55
C ARG A 49 -15.53 1.52 2.01
N ARG A 50 -16.55 2.24 1.53
CA ARG A 50 -16.83 3.62 1.93
C ARG A 50 -17.16 3.73 3.42
N LEU A 51 -18.02 2.86 3.93
CA LEU A 51 -18.37 2.78 5.35
C LEU A 51 -17.13 2.68 6.24
N MET A 52 -16.18 1.82 5.86
CA MET A 52 -15.01 1.49 6.71
C MET A 52 -13.83 2.45 6.54
N LEU A 53 -13.74 3.15 5.42
CA LEU A 53 -12.59 4.00 5.11
C LEU A 53 -12.88 5.49 5.20
N ARG A 54 -14.15 5.92 5.15
CA ARG A 54 -14.55 7.32 5.29
C ARG A 54 -14.91 7.66 6.73
N GLU A 55 -14.97 8.95 7.04
CA GLU A 55 -15.48 9.42 8.31
C GLU A 55 -16.95 9.00 8.51
N PRO A 56 -17.38 8.66 9.73
CA PRO A 56 -16.66 8.75 11.00
C PRO A 56 -15.85 7.49 11.36
N ARG A 57 -15.82 6.44 10.52
CA ARG A 57 -15.17 5.15 10.84
C ARG A 57 -13.75 5.02 10.27
N GLY A 58 -13.39 5.92 9.36
CA GLY A 58 -12.08 6.01 8.74
C GLY A 58 -11.62 7.47 8.60
N TYR A 59 -10.57 7.71 7.83
CA TYR A 59 -9.98 9.02 7.56
C TYR A 59 -9.15 8.96 6.26
N PRO A 60 -8.65 10.09 5.70
CA PRO A 60 -8.07 10.13 4.33
C PRO A 60 -6.98 9.12 4.01
N ARG A 61 -6.22 8.67 5.01
CA ARG A 61 -5.13 7.69 4.83
C ARG A 61 -5.53 6.27 5.25
N SER A 62 -6.80 6.03 5.60
CA SER A 62 -7.27 4.71 5.96
C SER A 62 -7.19 3.76 4.79
N CYS A 63 -6.77 2.55 5.08
CA CYS A 63 -6.94 1.37 4.23
C CYS A 63 -7.32 0.20 5.11
N ALA A 64 -7.98 -0.78 4.56
CA ALA A 64 -8.37 -1.98 5.29
C ALA A 64 -8.06 -3.24 4.49
N ASN A 65 -7.87 -4.33 5.21
CA ASN A 65 -7.76 -5.68 4.66
C ASN A 65 -8.94 -6.47 5.21
N VAL A 66 -9.75 -7.04 4.34
CA VAL A 66 -10.84 -7.92 4.72
C VAL A 66 -10.35 -9.36 4.60
N LEU A 67 -10.29 -10.07 5.73
CA LEU A 67 -9.93 -11.49 5.74
C LEU A 67 -11.06 -12.31 5.15
N LEU A 68 -10.70 -13.24 4.30
CA LEU A 68 -11.61 -14.15 3.63
C LEU A 68 -11.03 -15.58 3.71
N PRO A 69 -11.88 -16.60 3.66
CA PRO A 69 -11.40 -17.97 3.48
C PRO A 69 -10.51 -18.07 2.23
N PRO A 70 -9.33 -18.71 2.34
CA PRO A 70 -8.43 -18.89 1.20
C PRO A 70 -9.08 -19.77 0.14
N THR A 71 -8.63 -19.63 -1.11
CA THR A 71 -9.14 -20.40 -2.24
C THR A 71 -8.13 -21.42 -2.76
N GLN A 72 -6.84 -21.21 -2.47
CA GLN A 72 -5.77 -22.11 -2.90
C GLN A 72 -5.31 -23.02 -1.74
N PRO A 73 -5.07 -24.31 -2.00
CA PRO A 73 -4.49 -25.21 -1.01
C PRO A 73 -3.15 -24.70 -0.48
N GLY A 74 -2.92 -24.84 0.82
CA GLY A 74 -1.68 -24.40 1.47
C GLY A 74 -1.63 -22.92 1.84
N SER A 75 -2.69 -22.16 1.57
CA SER A 75 -2.82 -20.79 2.10
C SER A 75 -3.42 -20.82 3.50
N ASP A 76 -2.81 -20.08 4.44
CA ASP A 76 -3.29 -19.97 5.82
C ASP A 76 -4.47 -18.99 5.94
N ALA A 77 -4.49 -17.93 5.12
CA ALA A 77 -5.59 -16.98 5.03
C ALA A 77 -5.62 -16.28 3.66
N GLY A 78 -6.83 -15.97 3.21
CA GLY A 78 -7.05 -15.08 2.06
C GLY A 78 -7.42 -13.67 2.52
N PHE A 79 -7.23 -12.66 1.67
CA PHE A 79 -7.70 -11.31 1.96
C PHE A 79 -7.83 -10.44 0.71
N VAL A 80 -8.71 -9.44 0.81
CA VAL A 80 -8.82 -8.35 -0.16
C VAL A 80 -8.48 -7.01 0.49
N ILE A 81 -7.93 -6.09 -0.29
CA ILE A 81 -7.48 -4.77 0.19
C ILE A 81 -8.49 -3.72 -0.24
N LEU A 82 -8.94 -2.92 0.72
CA LEU A 82 -9.79 -1.77 0.50
C LEU A 82 -8.96 -0.49 0.60
N GLU A 83 -9.04 0.35 -0.43
CA GLU A 83 -8.40 1.66 -0.49
C GLU A 83 -9.42 2.78 -0.69
N GLN A 84 -9.00 4.05 -0.49
CA GLN A 84 -9.89 5.21 -0.58
C GLN A 84 -10.54 5.37 -1.95
N HIS A 85 -9.83 5.00 -3.01
CA HIS A 85 -10.33 5.09 -4.37
C HIS A 85 -10.74 3.72 -4.89
N ARG A 86 -11.92 3.66 -5.50
CA ARG A 86 -12.32 2.52 -6.32
C ARG A 86 -11.40 2.46 -7.53
N ARG A 87 -11.01 1.28 -7.91
CA ARG A 87 -10.24 1.06 -9.13
C ARG A 87 -11.19 0.78 -10.28
N ASP A 88 -11.04 1.56 -11.33
CA ASP A 88 -11.80 1.33 -12.57
C ASP A 88 -11.12 0.25 -13.45
N ASP A 89 -9.93 -0.22 -13.07
CA ASP A 89 -9.04 -1.04 -13.91
C ASP A 89 -8.80 -2.47 -13.44
N HIS A 90 -9.47 -2.95 -12.38
CA HIS A 90 -9.36 -4.31 -11.82
C HIS A 90 -7.92 -4.80 -11.57
N ARG A 91 -6.96 -3.89 -11.32
CA ARG A 91 -5.54 -4.22 -11.18
C ARG A 91 -5.21 -4.69 -9.77
N VAL A 92 -4.53 -5.82 -9.69
CA VAL A 92 -4.10 -6.42 -8.43
C VAL A 92 -2.79 -5.78 -7.97
N ARG A 93 -2.74 -5.31 -6.71
CA ARG A 93 -1.52 -4.74 -6.12
C ARG A 93 -1.14 -5.48 -4.85
N PRO A 94 0.11 -5.94 -4.71
CA PRO A 94 0.55 -6.58 -3.48
C PRO A 94 0.81 -5.55 -2.37
N ARG A 95 -0.10 -5.48 -1.38
CA ARG A 95 0.08 -4.72 -0.14
C ARG A 95 -0.29 -5.61 1.04
N HIS A 96 0.69 -6.31 1.65
CA HIS A 96 0.38 -7.45 2.51
C HIS A 96 0.75 -7.30 3.98
N ARG A 97 1.62 -6.37 4.37
CA ARG A 97 2.34 -6.43 5.65
C ARG A 97 1.50 -6.21 6.92
N ARG A 98 0.31 -5.65 6.81
CA ARG A 98 -0.50 -5.26 7.99
C ARG A 98 -1.34 -6.41 8.52
N VAL A 99 -1.65 -7.37 7.66
CA VAL A 99 -2.51 -8.52 7.98
C VAL A 99 -1.82 -9.43 8.99
N GLN A 100 -0.52 -9.67 8.83
CA GLN A 100 0.21 -10.70 9.56
C GLN A 100 0.28 -10.47 11.07
N VAL A 101 0.55 -9.24 11.51
CA VAL A 101 0.67 -8.96 12.94
C VAL A 101 -0.68 -9.10 13.65
N GLY A 102 -1.76 -8.59 13.02
CA GLY A 102 -3.10 -8.76 13.55
C GLY A 102 -3.46 -10.25 13.70
N LEU A 103 -3.22 -11.05 12.65
CA LEU A 103 -3.55 -12.48 12.66
C LEU A 103 -2.79 -13.30 13.71
N LEU A 104 -1.51 -13.00 13.91
CA LEU A 104 -0.65 -13.75 14.83
C LEU A 104 -0.83 -13.31 16.29
N GLU A 105 -0.82 -12.01 16.57
CA GLU A 105 -0.92 -11.51 17.94
C GLU A 105 -2.33 -11.64 18.53
N GLU A 106 -3.38 -11.72 17.70
CA GLU A 106 -4.74 -12.04 18.14
C GLU A 106 -5.01 -13.54 18.33
N GLY A 107 -4.10 -14.39 17.86
CA GLY A 107 -4.30 -15.84 17.86
C GLY A 107 -5.28 -16.35 16.80
N THR A 108 -5.63 -15.55 15.79
CA THR A 108 -6.40 -16.00 14.62
C THR A 108 -5.63 -17.06 13.84
N LEU A 109 -4.30 -16.92 13.74
CA LEU A 109 -3.39 -17.95 13.26
C LEU A 109 -2.40 -18.33 14.37
N PRO A 110 -1.95 -19.60 14.40
CA PRO A 110 -1.01 -20.04 15.43
C PRO A 110 0.36 -19.37 15.25
N MET A 111 0.92 -18.87 16.35
CA MET A 111 2.27 -18.31 16.40
C MET A 111 3.25 -19.38 16.88
N THR A 112 4.36 -19.51 16.17
CA THR A 112 5.50 -20.36 16.52
C THR A 112 6.74 -19.49 16.75
N GLU A 113 7.44 -19.67 17.89
CA GLU A 113 8.70 -19.00 18.17
C GLU A 113 9.89 -19.90 17.86
N PRO A 114 11.02 -19.38 17.39
CA PRO A 114 11.32 -17.96 17.15
C PRO A 114 10.84 -17.42 15.80
N VAL A 115 10.30 -18.27 14.93
CA VAL A 115 9.88 -17.92 13.58
C VAL A 115 8.55 -18.58 13.25
N THR A 116 7.61 -17.80 12.75
CA THR A 116 6.36 -18.26 12.15
C THR A 116 6.43 -18.01 10.64
N GLU A 117 6.21 -19.05 9.87
CA GLU A 117 6.04 -18.95 8.41
C GLU A 117 4.57 -19.10 8.05
N LEU A 118 4.08 -18.23 7.19
CA LEU A 118 2.70 -18.19 6.72
C LEU A 118 2.67 -18.05 5.21
N THR A 119 1.65 -18.65 4.61
CA THR A 119 1.29 -18.40 3.22
C THR A 119 -0.04 -17.66 3.16
N LEU A 120 -0.01 -16.42 2.71
CA LEU A 120 -1.20 -15.60 2.53
C LEU A 120 -1.60 -15.56 1.06
N GLU A 121 -2.90 -15.42 0.82
CA GLU A 121 -3.46 -15.38 -0.53
C GLU A 121 -4.19 -14.06 -0.79
N PRO A 122 -3.46 -13.02 -1.29
CA PRO A 122 -4.09 -11.88 -1.93
C PRO A 122 -4.57 -12.21 -3.34
N PRO A 123 -5.32 -11.31 -4.01
CA PRO A 123 -5.79 -11.51 -5.38
C PRO A 123 -4.69 -11.78 -6.42
N ALA A 124 -3.44 -11.39 -6.13
CA ALA A 124 -2.29 -11.61 -7.03
C ALA A 124 -1.69 -13.02 -6.95
N GLY A 125 -2.19 -13.89 -6.08
CA GLY A 125 -1.65 -15.22 -5.83
C GLY A 125 -0.94 -15.33 -4.47
N GLN A 126 -0.43 -16.51 -4.14
CA GLN A 126 0.16 -16.81 -2.84
C GLN A 126 1.44 -16.02 -2.57
N VAL A 127 1.58 -15.58 -1.32
CA VAL A 127 2.75 -14.83 -0.83
C VAL A 127 3.26 -15.47 0.46
N GLY A 128 4.53 -15.84 0.46
CA GLY A 128 5.24 -16.30 1.66
C GLY A 128 5.57 -15.14 2.59
N VAL A 129 5.29 -15.35 3.87
CA VAL A 129 5.54 -14.41 4.95
C VAL A 129 6.36 -15.08 6.03
N ARG A 130 7.39 -14.41 6.51
CA ARG A 130 8.20 -14.84 7.63
C ARG A 130 8.08 -13.81 8.76
N ALA A 131 7.59 -14.25 9.92
CA ALA A 131 7.48 -13.42 11.11
C ALA A 131 8.47 -13.88 12.18
N GLU A 132 9.34 -13.01 12.64
CA GLU A 132 10.16 -13.24 13.82
C GLU A 132 9.32 -12.97 15.06
N CYS A 133 9.22 -13.95 15.94
CA CYS A 133 8.35 -13.93 17.11
C CYS A 133 9.18 -14.16 18.40
N ALA A 134 8.86 -13.43 19.44
CA ALA A 134 9.46 -13.61 20.75
C ALA A 134 8.55 -13.09 21.86
N GLY A 135 8.31 -13.90 22.90
CA GLY A 135 7.48 -13.56 24.04
C GLY A 135 6.03 -13.28 23.67
N GLY A 136 5.47 -14.09 22.76
CA GLY A 136 4.09 -13.96 22.28
C GLY A 136 3.85 -12.73 21.40
N ARG A 137 4.90 -12.13 20.83
CA ARG A 137 4.82 -10.92 20.00
C ARG A 137 5.60 -11.05 18.70
N VAL A 138 5.09 -10.45 17.66
CA VAL A 138 5.78 -10.31 16.37
C VAL A 138 6.80 -9.18 16.48
N ARG A 139 8.07 -9.49 16.18
CA ARG A 139 9.20 -8.53 16.25
C ARG A 139 9.55 -7.93 14.90
N LEU A 140 9.42 -8.73 13.85
CA LEU A 140 9.70 -8.33 12.47
C LEU A 140 8.85 -9.18 11.55
N VAL A 141 8.31 -8.60 10.49
CA VAL A 141 7.67 -9.33 9.39
C VAL A 141 8.46 -9.07 8.12
N GLU A 142 8.90 -10.13 7.47
CA GLU A 142 9.55 -10.11 6.16
C GLU A 142 8.62 -10.71 5.10
N ILE A 143 8.63 -10.12 3.92
CA ILE A 143 7.87 -10.59 2.75
C ILE A 143 8.78 -10.54 1.53
N ASP A 144 8.82 -11.62 0.78
CA ASP A 144 9.38 -11.61 -0.57
C ASP A 144 8.34 -10.95 -1.49
N ASN A 145 8.73 -9.81 -2.07
CA ASN A 145 7.82 -9.10 -2.96
C ASN A 145 7.90 -9.69 -4.37
N VAL A 146 7.00 -9.23 -5.24
CA VAL A 146 7.00 -9.63 -6.65
C VAL A 146 8.32 -9.27 -7.35
N PRO A 147 8.70 -9.97 -8.42
CA PRO A 147 9.81 -9.56 -9.26
C PRO A 147 9.69 -8.07 -9.63
N SER A 148 10.76 -7.32 -9.37
CA SER A 148 10.80 -5.87 -9.50
C SER A 148 11.92 -5.48 -10.46
N PHE A 149 11.68 -4.47 -11.30
CA PHE A 149 12.61 -4.09 -12.38
C PHE A 149 12.48 -2.60 -12.73
N ALA A 150 13.54 -2.03 -13.28
CA ALA A 150 13.53 -0.69 -13.85
C ALA A 150 13.38 -0.77 -15.38
N THR A 151 12.52 0.08 -15.95
CA THR A 151 12.33 0.19 -17.41
C THR A 151 13.04 1.39 -18.00
N ALA A 152 13.33 2.42 -17.19
CA ALA A 152 14.06 3.61 -17.59
C ALA A 152 14.87 4.17 -16.41
N LEU A 153 16.05 4.70 -16.69
CA LEU A 153 16.92 5.31 -15.68
C LEU A 153 17.23 6.76 -16.06
N ASP A 154 17.06 7.67 -15.11
CA ASP A 154 17.48 9.07 -15.15
C ASP A 154 17.07 9.84 -16.41
N VAL A 155 15.86 9.56 -16.92
CA VAL A 155 15.33 10.24 -18.11
C VAL A 155 14.99 11.69 -17.72
N PRO A 156 15.46 12.70 -18.47
CA PRO A 156 15.07 14.09 -18.22
C PRO A 156 13.56 14.26 -18.38
N LEU A 157 12.90 14.72 -17.31
CA LEU A 157 11.46 14.94 -17.26
C LEU A 157 11.16 16.41 -16.91
N GLU A 158 10.46 17.11 -17.79
CA GLU A 158 9.98 18.45 -17.52
C GLU A 158 8.80 18.40 -16.55
N VAL A 159 9.01 18.88 -15.33
CA VAL A 159 8.01 18.90 -14.26
C VAL A 159 7.55 20.33 -13.99
N PRO A 160 6.25 20.66 -14.17
CA PRO A 160 5.72 22.00 -13.93
C PRO A 160 6.05 22.49 -12.51
N GLY A 161 6.69 23.66 -12.42
CA GLY A 161 7.12 24.27 -11.17
C GLY A 161 8.46 23.78 -10.59
N HIS A 162 9.07 22.73 -11.20
CA HIS A 162 10.32 22.13 -10.71
C HIS A 162 11.42 22.07 -11.78
N GLY A 163 11.12 22.42 -13.05
CA GLY A 163 12.08 22.33 -14.16
C GLY A 163 12.34 20.90 -14.63
N THR A 164 13.53 20.66 -15.15
CA THR A 164 13.95 19.34 -15.65
C THR A 164 14.45 18.48 -14.50
N VAL A 165 13.79 17.35 -14.23
CA VAL A 165 14.10 16.43 -13.14
C VAL A 165 14.50 15.09 -13.72
N PRO A 166 15.65 14.48 -13.33
CA PRO A 166 15.98 13.11 -13.68
C PRO A 166 14.97 12.16 -13.06
N ALA A 167 14.23 11.39 -13.87
CA ALA A 167 13.24 10.45 -13.42
C ALA A 167 13.56 9.03 -13.91
N SER A 168 13.54 8.06 -13.01
CA SER A 168 13.59 6.65 -13.37
C SER A 168 12.18 6.06 -13.33
N VAL A 169 11.89 5.03 -14.13
CA VAL A 169 10.63 4.31 -14.12
C VAL A 169 10.89 2.88 -13.67
N ALA A 170 10.19 2.43 -12.64
CA ALA A 170 10.39 1.11 -12.09
C ALA A 170 9.09 0.48 -11.58
N TRP A 171 9.03 -0.84 -11.67
CA TRP A 171 8.01 -1.70 -11.13
C TRP A 171 8.45 -2.33 -9.81
N GLY A 172 7.61 -2.24 -8.77
CA GLY A 172 7.80 -2.92 -7.49
C GLY A 172 6.50 -3.53 -6.96
N GLY A 173 5.62 -3.98 -7.89
CA GLY A 173 4.22 -4.33 -7.63
C GLY A 173 3.26 -3.20 -7.96
N MET A 174 3.80 -2.03 -8.27
CA MET A 174 3.19 -0.85 -8.89
C MET A 174 4.28 -0.17 -9.69
N ALA A 175 3.92 0.49 -10.80
CA ALA A 175 4.85 1.29 -11.58
C ALA A 175 4.96 2.71 -10.99
N PHE A 176 6.19 3.14 -10.75
CA PHE A 176 6.49 4.45 -10.18
C PHE A 176 7.47 5.23 -11.03
N ALA A 177 7.27 6.55 -11.08
CA ALA A 177 8.35 7.48 -11.34
C ALA A 177 9.17 7.64 -10.04
N VAL A 178 10.48 7.40 -10.10
CA VAL A 178 11.40 7.48 -8.97
C VAL A 178 12.29 8.69 -9.17
N VAL A 179 12.26 9.64 -8.23
CA VAL A 179 12.95 10.93 -8.31
C VAL A 179 13.64 11.29 -7.00
N ASP A 180 14.68 12.11 -7.07
CA ASP A 180 15.35 12.66 -5.87
C ASP A 180 14.64 13.95 -5.39
N ALA A 181 14.46 14.09 -4.09
CA ALA A 181 13.84 15.24 -3.47
C ALA A 181 14.66 16.55 -3.72
N ARG A 182 15.98 16.43 -3.87
CA ARG A 182 16.88 17.56 -4.15
C ARG A 182 16.59 18.17 -5.52
N ASP A 183 16.30 17.33 -6.52
CA ASP A 183 15.99 17.80 -7.88
C ASP A 183 14.62 18.48 -7.95
N LEU A 184 13.73 18.16 -6.99
CA LEU A 184 12.42 18.81 -6.83
C LEU A 184 12.50 20.08 -5.95
N GLY A 185 13.59 20.31 -5.24
CA GLY A 185 13.70 21.38 -4.25
C GLY A 185 12.80 21.19 -3.04
N VAL A 186 12.46 19.94 -2.68
CA VAL A 186 11.61 19.63 -1.52
C VAL A 186 12.37 18.86 -0.45
N GLU A 187 11.88 18.94 0.78
CA GLU A 187 12.44 18.22 1.92
C GLU A 187 11.41 17.25 2.50
N LEU A 188 11.81 15.99 2.74
CA LEU A 188 10.92 14.95 3.27
C LEU A 188 10.80 15.08 4.79
N VAL A 189 10.10 16.12 5.24
CA VAL A 189 9.78 16.37 6.66
C VAL A 189 8.27 16.56 6.84
N PRO A 190 7.70 16.17 7.99
CA PRO A 190 6.24 16.25 8.22
C PRO A 190 5.66 17.65 8.01
N GLU A 191 6.40 18.70 8.37
CA GLU A 191 5.98 20.11 8.26
C GLU A 191 5.80 20.54 6.80
N ARG A 192 6.52 19.91 5.86
CA ARG A 192 6.48 20.20 4.43
C ARG A 192 5.70 19.16 3.62
N ALA A 193 4.90 18.31 4.27
CA ALA A 193 4.18 17.21 3.64
C ALA A 193 3.34 17.63 2.43
N ARG A 194 2.71 18.82 2.48
CA ARG A 194 1.90 19.33 1.36
C ARG A 194 2.75 19.68 0.14
N GLU A 195 3.93 20.23 0.33
CA GLU A 195 4.86 20.55 -0.76
C GLU A 195 5.35 19.27 -1.45
N VAL A 196 5.77 18.30 -0.65
CA VAL A 196 6.18 16.97 -1.17
C VAL A 196 5.05 16.30 -1.93
N GLN A 197 3.82 16.34 -1.40
CA GLN A 197 2.64 15.80 -2.05
C GLN A 197 2.40 16.45 -3.42
N GLN A 198 2.42 17.79 -3.48
CA GLN A 198 2.16 18.52 -4.71
C GLN A 198 3.25 18.26 -5.76
N ALA A 199 4.52 18.28 -5.37
CA ALA A 199 5.64 17.94 -6.24
C ALA A 199 5.51 16.52 -6.79
N ALA A 200 5.21 15.52 -5.94
CA ALA A 200 5.06 14.14 -6.35
C ALA A 200 3.87 13.94 -7.32
N ILE A 201 2.75 14.64 -7.12
CA ILE A 201 1.60 14.63 -8.05
C ILE A 201 2.03 15.22 -9.40
N ALA A 202 2.75 16.34 -9.41
CA ALA A 202 3.24 16.96 -10.64
C ALA A 202 4.19 16.04 -11.41
N VAL A 203 5.13 15.37 -10.71
CA VAL A 203 6.01 14.34 -11.30
C VAL A 203 5.19 13.21 -11.92
N CYS A 204 4.21 12.65 -11.19
CA CYS A 204 3.39 11.56 -11.70
C CYS A 204 2.63 11.97 -12.98
N ALA A 205 2.05 13.16 -13.00
CA ALA A 205 1.34 13.68 -14.16
C ALA A 205 2.27 13.88 -15.37
N ALA A 206 3.45 14.46 -15.16
CA ALA A 206 4.46 14.64 -16.19
C ALA A 206 4.98 13.29 -16.73
N ALA A 207 5.26 12.34 -15.81
CA ALA A 207 5.73 11.00 -16.18
C ALA A 207 4.70 10.25 -17.02
N ARG A 208 3.42 10.27 -16.64
CA ARG A 208 2.33 9.67 -17.44
C ARG A 208 2.21 10.26 -18.86
N ALA A 209 2.50 11.54 -18.99
CA ALA A 209 2.40 12.22 -20.28
C ALA A 209 3.61 11.98 -21.21
N ARG A 210 4.76 11.56 -20.69
CA ARG A 210 6.03 11.57 -21.39
C ARG A 210 6.81 10.26 -21.36
N LEU A 211 6.60 9.44 -20.33
CA LEU A 211 7.31 8.17 -20.13
C LEU A 211 6.35 7.01 -20.34
N ALA A 212 6.81 6.00 -21.07
CA ALA A 212 6.07 4.76 -21.25
C ALA A 212 6.41 3.78 -20.11
N PHE A 213 5.42 3.00 -19.71
CA PHE A 213 5.61 1.82 -18.88
C PHE A 213 4.73 0.69 -19.41
N GLU A 214 5.32 -0.48 -19.62
CA GLU A 214 4.61 -1.71 -19.96
C GLU A 214 5.20 -2.85 -19.14
N HIS A 215 4.33 -3.61 -18.47
CA HIS A 215 4.77 -4.77 -17.70
C HIS A 215 4.96 -5.97 -18.65
N PRO A 216 6.16 -6.60 -18.69
CA PRO A 216 6.48 -7.63 -19.70
C PRO A 216 5.60 -8.88 -19.65
N GLY A 217 4.98 -9.16 -18.51
CA GLY A 217 4.11 -10.32 -18.31
C GLY A 217 2.62 -10.00 -18.22
N ASN A 218 2.20 -8.73 -18.36
CA ASN A 218 0.78 -8.36 -18.24
C ASN A 218 0.48 -7.04 -18.97
N GLU A 219 -0.08 -7.11 -20.17
CA GLU A 219 -0.43 -5.96 -21.00
C GLU A 219 -1.43 -4.99 -20.33
N GLY A 220 -2.22 -5.46 -19.37
CA GLY A 220 -3.10 -4.62 -18.57
C GLY A 220 -2.36 -3.66 -17.64
N LEU A 221 -1.08 -3.85 -17.37
CA LEU A 221 -0.25 -3.03 -16.49
C LEU A 221 0.67 -2.13 -17.32
N HIS A 222 0.16 -0.96 -17.73
CA HIS A 222 0.85 -0.04 -18.66
C HIS A 222 0.81 1.43 -18.21
N GLU A 223 0.51 1.70 -16.95
CA GLU A 223 0.50 3.07 -16.42
C GLU A 223 1.49 3.27 -15.28
N ILE A 224 2.10 4.44 -15.23
CA ILE A 224 2.83 4.93 -14.05
C ILE A 224 1.78 5.34 -13.01
N GLU A 225 1.75 4.63 -11.89
CA GLU A 225 0.67 4.73 -10.90
C GLU A 225 0.95 5.74 -9.79
N GLY A 226 2.20 6.15 -9.61
CA GLY A 226 2.59 7.11 -8.57
C GLY A 226 4.03 7.56 -8.71
N THR A 227 4.49 8.31 -7.71
CA THR A 227 5.85 8.79 -7.59
C THR A 227 6.47 8.30 -6.29
N VAL A 228 7.71 7.81 -6.36
CA VAL A 228 8.57 7.61 -5.19
C VAL A 228 9.55 8.79 -5.15
N VAL A 229 9.50 9.56 -4.07
CA VAL A 229 10.46 10.63 -3.80
C VAL A 229 11.48 10.10 -2.81
N ILE A 230 12.77 10.14 -3.20
CA ILE A 230 13.89 9.64 -2.39
C ILE A 230 14.70 10.83 -1.91
N ALA A 231 15.23 10.73 -0.68
CA ALA A 231 16.12 11.72 -0.06
C ALA A 231 17.24 11.00 0.71
N PRO A 232 18.30 11.72 1.10
CA PRO A 232 19.23 11.22 2.10
C PRO A 232 18.53 10.86 3.41
N PRO A 233 19.01 9.84 4.15
CA PRO A 233 18.44 9.45 5.43
C PRO A 233 18.68 10.52 6.49
N HIS A 234 17.85 10.55 7.53
CA HIS A 234 18.12 11.34 8.73
C HIS A 234 19.15 10.65 9.64
N ASP A 235 18.95 9.34 9.85
CA ASP A 235 19.90 8.51 10.58
C ASP A 235 20.97 8.00 9.61
N PRO A 236 22.25 8.35 9.80
CA PRO A 236 23.34 7.87 8.93
C PRO A 236 23.52 6.34 8.93
N ALA A 237 22.90 5.61 9.85
CA ALA A 237 22.87 4.14 9.83
C ALA A 237 21.94 3.59 8.73
N ASN A 238 21.10 4.41 8.13
CA ASN A 238 20.22 4.05 7.04
C ASN A 238 20.79 4.52 5.68
N HIS A 239 20.27 3.98 4.58
CA HIS A 239 20.81 4.22 3.23
C HIS A 239 20.00 5.26 2.44
N ALA A 240 18.70 5.41 2.78
CA ALA A 240 17.81 6.35 2.12
C ALA A 240 16.64 6.73 3.03
N ARG A 241 15.94 7.78 2.63
CA ARG A 241 14.61 8.15 3.12
C ARG A 241 13.68 8.30 1.93
N GLN A 242 12.42 7.89 2.06
CA GLN A 242 11.51 7.96 0.94
C GLN A 242 10.04 8.00 1.33
N THR A 243 9.21 8.41 0.39
CA THR A 243 7.76 8.27 0.43
C THR A 243 7.23 7.94 -0.95
N ALA A 244 6.13 7.19 -1.02
CA ALA A 244 5.37 7.00 -2.24
C ALA A 244 4.10 7.85 -2.19
N CYS A 245 3.81 8.55 -3.28
CA CYS A 245 2.63 9.38 -3.43
C CYS A 245 1.81 8.96 -4.65
N LEU A 246 0.51 8.78 -4.46
CA LEU A 246 -0.44 8.49 -5.53
C LEU A 246 -1.01 9.79 -6.14
N PRO A 247 -1.54 9.75 -7.39
CA PRO A 247 -2.17 10.93 -8.02
C PRO A 247 -3.32 11.52 -7.20
N SER A 248 -3.96 10.71 -6.37
CA SER A 248 -5.01 11.16 -5.44
C SER A 248 -4.50 12.05 -4.30
N GLY A 249 -3.18 12.20 -4.15
CA GLY A 249 -2.55 12.88 -3.01
C GLY A 249 -2.36 11.97 -1.79
N GLN A 250 -2.73 10.71 -1.85
CA GLN A 250 -2.40 9.76 -0.78
C GLN A 250 -0.90 9.53 -0.76
N MET A 251 -0.27 9.84 0.36
CA MET A 251 1.17 9.70 0.59
C MET A 251 1.43 8.68 1.68
N ASP A 252 2.33 7.74 1.44
CA ASP A 252 2.72 6.74 2.45
C ASP A 252 3.57 7.40 3.54
N THR A 253 3.25 7.10 4.79
CA THR A 253 4.02 7.57 5.96
C THR A 253 5.13 6.59 6.36
N SER A 254 4.99 5.31 6.01
CA SER A 254 6.08 4.32 6.03
C SER A 254 6.93 4.41 4.76
N PRO A 255 8.05 3.67 4.66
CA PRO A 255 8.86 3.64 3.43
C PRO A 255 8.13 3.18 2.16
N SER A 256 6.90 2.66 2.25
CA SER A 256 6.14 2.02 1.16
C SER A 256 6.75 0.69 0.69
N GLY A 257 5.96 -0.37 0.68
CA GLY A 257 6.47 -1.69 0.24
C GLY A 257 6.81 -1.76 -1.24
N THR A 258 5.85 -1.36 -2.07
CA THR A 258 6.00 -1.35 -3.52
C THR A 258 6.96 -0.24 -3.97
N GLY A 259 6.91 0.93 -3.31
CA GLY A 259 7.85 2.02 -3.55
C GLY A 259 9.30 1.63 -3.22
N THR A 260 9.53 0.94 -2.10
CA THR A 260 10.85 0.43 -1.74
C THR A 260 11.36 -0.59 -2.75
N SER A 261 10.50 -1.48 -3.23
CA SER A 261 10.86 -2.48 -4.24
C SER A 261 11.25 -1.82 -5.57
N ALA A 262 10.51 -0.80 -6.01
CA ALA A 262 10.84 -0.01 -7.20
C ALA A 262 12.18 0.75 -7.01
N ALA A 263 12.40 1.37 -5.85
CA ALA A 263 13.66 2.06 -5.55
C ALA A 263 14.85 1.10 -5.52
N MET A 264 14.69 -0.12 -4.96
CA MET A 264 15.72 -1.16 -4.97
C MET A 264 16.03 -1.63 -6.40
N ALA A 265 15.01 -1.77 -7.27
CA ALA A 265 15.20 -2.13 -8.66
C ALA A 265 15.97 -1.05 -9.43
N VAL A 266 15.72 0.23 -9.18
CA VAL A 266 16.50 1.34 -9.74
C VAL A 266 17.95 1.29 -9.26
N ARG A 267 18.20 1.09 -7.97
CA ARG A 267 19.55 0.97 -7.41
C ARG A 267 20.31 -0.22 -7.94
N PHE A 268 19.65 -1.36 -8.07
CA PHE A 268 20.24 -2.56 -8.68
C PHE A 268 20.63 -2.30 -10.12
N ALA A 269 19.74 -1.71 -10.93
CA ALA A 269 20.01 -1.40 -12.33
C ALA A 269 21.15 -0.37 -12.52
N ARG A 270 21.40 0.49 -11.50
CA ARG A 270 22.58 1.39 -11.46
C ARG A 270 23.84 0.73 -10.91
N GLY A 271 23.78 -0.52 -10.43
CA GLY A 271 24.90 -1.18 -9.76
C GLY A 271 25.19 -0.66 -8.36
N GLU A 272 24.23 0.02 -7.71
CA GLU A 272 24.34 0.62 -6.37
C GLU A 272 23.87 -0.32 -5.23
N LEU A 273 23.29 -1.46 -5.57
CA LEU A 273 22.79 -2.44 -4.59
C LEU A 273 22.95 -3.85 -5.16
N ALA A 274 23.60 -4.74 -4.40
CA ALA A 274 23.86 -6.12 -4.81
C ALA A 274 22.90 -7.13 -4.11
N VAL A 275 22.83 -8.35 -4.64
CA VAL A 275 22.12 -9.48 -4.01
C VAL A 275 22.70 -9.79 -2.64
N GLY A 276 21.82 -9.94 -1.64
CA GLY A 276 22.21 -10.22 -0.26
C GLY A 276 22.61 -9.00 0.55
N GLU A 277 22.89 -7.86 -0.09
CA GLU A 277 23.24 -6.62 0.60
C GLU A 277 22.06 -6.05 1.39
N GLU A 278 22.30 -5.60 2.62
CA GLU A 278 21.25 -4.95 3.42
C GLU A 278 21.00 -3.53 2.92
N PHE A 279 19.73 -3.21 2.68
CA PHE A 279 19.27 -1.88 2.36
C PHE A 279 18.24 -1.41 3.39
N ARG A 280 18.55 -0.35 4.13
CA ARG A 280 17.65 0.25 5.11
C ARG A 280 17.12 1.56 4.58
N THR A 281 15.79 1.71 4.58
CA THR A 281 15.18 2.95 4.14
C THR A 281 14.18 3.47 5.15
N GLU A 282 14.29 4.76 5.45
CA GLU A 282 13.35 5.48 6.31
C GLU A 282 12.08 5.84 5.54
N GLY A 283 10.94 5.81 6.20
CA GLY A 283 9.71 6.42 5.73
C GLY A 283 9.64 7.90 6.07
N PHE A 284 8.57 8.52 5.65
CA PHE A 284 8.32 9.95 5.86
C PHE A 284 8.31 10.35 7.35
N LEU A 285 7.86 9.45 8.23
CA LEU A 285 7.83 9.65 9.68
C LEU A 285 9.01 8.99 10.42
N GLY A 286 10.04 8.53 9.71
CA GLY A 286 11.23 7.92 10.31
C GLY A 286 11.12 6.43 10.66
N GLY A 287 9.99 5.77 10.39
CA GLY A 287 9.91 4.31 10.47
C GLY A 287 10.83 3.64 9.45
N VAL A 288 11.45 2.50 9.77
CA VAL A 288 12.52 1.92 8.96
C VAL A 288 12.13 0.54 8.41
N PHE A 289 12.28 0.37 7.11
CA PHE A 289 12.29 -0.95 6.49
C PHE A 289 13.72 -1.48 6.34
N ARG A 290 13.89 -2.77 6.69
CA ARG A 290 15.12 -3.53 6.44
C ARG A 290 14.88 -4.41 5.23
N CYS A 291 15.70 -4.24 4.23
CA CYS A 291 15.47 -4.87 2.93
C CYS A 291 16.74 -5.55 2.43
N ARG A 292 16.58 -6.51 1.53
CA ARG A 292 17.67 -7.11 0.75
C ARG A 292 17.12 -7.69 -0.56
N ILE A 293 17.96 -7.83 -1.54
CA ILE A 293 17.64 -8.60 -2.74
C ILE A 293 17.89 -10.07 -2.43
N VAL A 294 16.88 -10.94 -2.58
CA VAL A 294 17.01 -12.38 -2.31
C VAL A 294 17.33 -13.21 -3.53
N SER A 295 16.97 -12.71 -4.71
CA SER A 295 17.35 -13.29 -6.00
C SER A 295 17.29 -12.24 -7.10
N GLU A 296 17.97 -12.52 -8.20
CA GLU A 296 17.99 -11.70 -9.40
C GLU A 296 17.83 -12.56 -10.65
N GLY A 297 17.45 -11.93 -11.74
CA GLY A 297 17.43 -12.50 -13.09
C GLY A 297 17.82 -11.44 -14.11
N ASP A 298 17.53 -11.67 -15.37
CA ASP A 298 17.86 -10.73 -16.45
C ASP A 298 17.03 -9.45 -16.30
N GLY A 299 17.62 -8.44 -15.67
CA GLY A 299 17.02 -7.11 -15.45
C GLY A 299 15.95 -7.03 -14.36
N TRP A 300 15.74 -8.05 -13.53
CA TRP A 300 14.80 -8.03 -12.41
C TRP A 300 15.40 -8.57 -11.12
N ILE A 301 14.81 -8.20 -10.00
CA ILE A 301 15.16 -8.64 -8.66
C ILE A 301 13.92 -9.12 -7.91
N VAL A 302 14.11 -9.97 -6.91
CA VAL A 302 13.10 -10.23 -5.88
C VAL A 302 13.54 -9.52 -4.60
N PRO A 303 12.89 -8.42 -4.22
CA PRO A 303 13.20 -7.73 -2.99
C PRO A 303 12.52 -8.43 -1.81
N ARG A 304 13.27 -8.74 -0.74
CA ARG A 304 12.72 -9.05 0.58
C ARG A 304 12.67 -7.78 1.39
N ILE A 305 11.50 -7.50 1.94
CA ILE A 305 11.26 -6.27 2.68
C ILE A 305 10.81 -6.65 4.09
N GLY A 306 11.51 -6.16 5.11
CA GLY A 306 11.18 -6.35 6.52
C GLY A 306 10.71 -5.05 7.17
N GLY A 307 9.69 -5.13 8.03
CA GLY A 307 9.21 -4.01 8.82
C GLY A 307 8.53 -4.49 10.09
N ARG A 308 8.49 -3.63 11.11
CA ARG A 308 7.77 -3.90 12.34
C ARG A 308 6.36 -3.34 12.27
N ALA A 309 5.46 -3.97 12.98
CA ALA A 309 4.11 -3.48 13.12
C ALA A 309 3.67 -3.50 14.59
N TRP A 310 2.71 -2.65 14.91
CA TRP A 310 2.15 -2.52 16.26
C TRP A 310 0.63 -2.44 16.15
N ILE A 311 -0.07 -3.22 16.99
CA ILE A 311 -1.50 -3.10 17.18
C ILE A 311 -1.76 -1.78 17.90
N THR A 312 -2.71 -1.01 17.38
CA THR A 312 -3.14 0.27 17.95
C THR A 312 -4.51 0.18 18.61
N GLY A 313 -5.30 -0.84 18.27
CA GLY A 313 -6.59 -1.04 18.89
C GLY A 313 -7.36 -2.23 18.36
N TYR A 314 -8.31 -2.68 19.17
CA TYR A 314 -9.33 -3.65 18.81
C TYR A 314 -10.66 -2.91 18.73
N ALA A 315 -11.39 -3.09 17.66
CA ALA A 315 -12.60 -2.33 17.42
C ALA A 315 -13.73 -3.23 16.92
N ARG A 316 -14.93 -2.94 17.40
CA ARG A 316 -16.18 -3.43 16.81
C ARG A 316 -16.89 -2.26 16.15
N TYR A 317 -16.83 -2.18 14.84
CA TYR A 317 -17.52 -1.15 14.08
C TYR A 317 -18.96 -1.56 13.84
N VAL A 318 -19.87 -0.62 14.05
CA VAL A 318 -21.32 -0.87 13.91
C VAL A 318 -21.94 0.09 12.90
N LEU A 319 -22.96 -0.39 12.20
CA LEU A 319 -23.89 0.41 11.42
C LEU A 319 -25.29 0.21 11.98
N GLN A 320 -25.89 1.28 12.49
CA GLN A 320 -27.29 1.30 12.93
C GLN A 320 -28.23 1.46 11.74
N ASP A 321 -29.47 1.02 11.91
CA ASP A 321 -30.46 1.04 10.81
C ASP A 321 -30.85 2.47 10.40
N ASP A 322 -30.77 3.41 11.34
CA ASP A 322 -31.12 4.83 11.21
C ASP A 322 -29.90 5.76 11.06
N ASP A 323 -28.70 5.20 10.84
CA ASP A 323 -27.51 6.02 10.62
C ASP A 323 -27.67 6.86 9.34
N PRO A 324 -27.65 8.21 9.42
CA PRO A 324 -27.82 9.08 8.26
C PRO A 324 -26.62 9.04 7.29
N PHE A 325 -25.49 8.41 7.69
CA PHE A 325 -24.28 8.29 6.88
C PHE A 325 -23.84 6.82 6.75
N PRO A 326 -24.68 5.95 6.14
CA PRO A 326 -24.41 4.52 6.06
C PRO A 326 -23.15 4.15 5.24
N GLU A 327 -22.65 5.09 4.45
CA GLU A 327 -21.43 4.95 3.65
C GLU A 327 -20.32 5.94 4.07
N GLY A 328 -20.50 6.58 5.22
CA GLY A 328 -19.62 7.63 5.69
C GLY A 328 -19.70 8.92 4.86
N PHE A 329 -18.83 9.86 5.18
CA PHE A 329 -18.74 11.16 4.49
C PHE A 329 -17.29 11.59 4.32
N VAL A 330 -17.06 12.61 3.49
CA VAL A 330 -15.77 13.26 3.30
C VAL A 330 -15.95 14.76 3.27
N MET A 331 -15.01 15.50 3.83
CA MET A 331 -15.01 16.97 3.84
C MET A 331 -13.71 17.51 3.22
N GLY A 332 -13.80 18.64 2.52
CA GLY A 332 -12.69 19.20 1.75
C GLY A 332 -11.60 19.86 2.58
N ASP A 333 -11.72 19.91 3.91
CA ASP A 333 -10.71 20.45 4.82
C ASP A 333 -9.49 19.54 4.98
N ILE A 334 -9.72 18.21 5.04
CA ILE A 334 -8.66 17.21 5.21
C ILE A 334 -8.61 16.16 4.08
N TRP A 335 -9.68 16.04 3.29
CA TRP A 335 -9.73 15.08 2.19
C TRP A 335 -9.21 15.68 0.88
N PRO A 336 -8.47 14.92 0.05
CA PRO A 336 -8.06 15.37 -1.28
C PRO A 336 -9.25 15.77 -2.16
N ALA A 337 -9.10 16.83 -2.95
CA ALA A 337 -10.19 17.38 -3.79
C ALA A 337 -10.82 16.33 -4.72
N ALA A 338 -10.02 15.42 -5.28
CA ALA A 338 -10.50 14.34 -6.12
C ALA A 338 -11.46 13.39 -5.36
N THR A 339 -11.19 13.11 -4.08
CA THR A 339 -12.05 12.28 -3.24
C THR A 339 -13.38 12.99 -2.91
N VAL A 340 -13.31 14.29 -2.62
CA VAL A 340 -14.48 15.11 -2.30
C VAL A 340 -15.43 15.21 -3.50
N GLY A 341 -14.91 15.41 -4.69
CA GLY A 341 -15.69 15.52 -5.93
C GLY A 341 -16.53 14.25 -6.21
N THR A 342 -15.93 13.06 -6.05
CA THR A 342 -16.64 11.79 -6.24
C THR A 342 -17.67 11.52 -5.13
N ALA A 343 -17.40 11.95 -3.90
CA ALA A 343 -18.31 11.77 -2.77
C ALA A 343 -19.54 12.70 -2.87
N ALA A 344 -19.38 13.92 -3.34
CA ALA A 344 -20.49 14.85 -3.56
C ALA A 344 -21.50 14.32 -4.60
N ALA A 345 -21.01 13.69 -5.66
CA ALA A 345 -21.86 13.05 -6.67
C ALA A 345 -22.67 11.88 -6.07
N SER A 346 -22.06 11.06 -5.19
CA SER A 346 -22.73 9.95 -4.52
C SER A 346 -23.82 10.43 -3.56
N LEU A 347 -23.56 11.45 -2.75
CA LEU A 347 -24.54 12.05 -1.83
C LEU A 347 -25.74 12.68 -2.55
N ALA A 348 -25.49 13.32 -3.70
CA ALA A 348 -26.55 13.89 -4.52
C ALA A 348 -27.45 12.81 -5.15
N ALA A 349 -26.90 11.65 -5.49
CA ALA A 349 -27.66 10.51 -6.00
C ALA A 349 -28.55 9.87 -4.91
N GLN A 350 -28.03 9.72 -3.69
CA GLN A 350 -28.77 9.15 -2.55
C GLN A 350 -29.95 10.02 -2.09
N ARG A 351 -29.90 11.35 -2.28
CA ARG A 351 -31.00 12.28 -1.92
C ARG A 351 -32.13 12.31 -2.96
N ARG A 352 -31.96 11.67 -4.11
CA ARG A 352 -32.95 11.63 -5.21
C ARG A 352 -33.71 10.30 -5.32
N GLY A 353 -33.35 9.31 -4.54
CA GLY A 353 -34.03 8.02 -4.40
C GLY A 353 -34.71 7.90 -3.03
#